data_4c427e2e71d2c3217dc775434e18a3b4
#
_entry.id   4c427e2e71d2c3217dc775434e18a3b4
#
_cell.length_a   1.000
_cell.length_b   1.000
_cell.length_c   1.000
_cell.angle_alpha   90.00
_cell.angle_beta   90.00
_cell.angle_gamma   90.00
#
_symmetry.space_group_name_H-M   'P 1'
#
loop_
_entity.id
_entity.type
_entity.pdbx_description
1 polymer ?
#
loop_
_entity_poly.entity_id
_entity_poly.type
_entity_poly.pdbx_seq_one_letter_code
_entity_poly.pdbx_strand_id
1 'polypeptide(L)'
;MKKISFALLFCLCTLASFAQSGKPLNLKEIVSGEFIPQGISGVIPIPGDGEHYSQMNVDKTQIIKYSFKTGKPVEVLFDAATARECPFKKFDSYSFSPDGSKLLIATETTPIYRRSYTA
;
A
#
# COMPACT_ATOMS: atom_id res chain seq x y z
N MET A 1 -1.17 36.99 -49.76
CA MET A 1 -1.60 37.20 -48.38
C MET A 1 -1.92 35.88 -47.63
N LYS A 2 -2.67 34.92 -48.23
CA LYS A 2 -3.01 33.62 -47.55
C LYS A 2 -1.81 32.76 -47.18
N LYS A 3 -0.69 32.75 -47.95
CA LYS A 3 0.51 31.95 -47.68
C LYS A 3 1.33 32.49 -46.50
N ILE A 4 1.34 33.80 -46.30
CA ILE A 4 2.03 34.45 -45.17
C ILE A 4 1.28 34.18 -43.87
N SER A 5 -0.06 34.18 -43.91
CA SER A 5 -0.91 33.89 -42.75
C SER A 5 -0.74 32.45 -42.26
N PHE A 6 -0.56 31.49 -43.19
CA PHE A 6 -0.33 30.08 -42.84
C PHE A 6 1.08 29.82 -42.21
N ALA A 7 2.10 30.52 -42.74
CA ALA A 7 3.45 30.44 -42.17
C ALA A 7 3.52 31.08 -40.78
N LEU A 8 2.79 32.16 -40.54
CA LEU A 8 2.70 32.81 -39.24
C LEU A 8 2.00 31.91 -38.20
N LEU A 9 0.92 31.23 -38.60
CA LEU A 9 0.18 30.29 -37.77
C LEU A 9 1.06 29.08 -37.38
N PHE A 10 1.85 28.54 -38.33
CA PHE A 10 2.75 27.44 -38.10
C PHE A 10 3.88 27.83 -37.14
N CYS A 11 4.43 29.05 -37.26
CA CYS A 11 5.45 29.56 -36.35
C CYS A 11 4.92 29.75 -34.91
N LEU A 12 3.66 30.16 -34.79
CA LEU A 12 3.01 30.32 -33.48
C LEU A 12 2.81 28.98 -32.75
N CYS A 13 2.52 27.88 -33.48
CA CYS A 13 2.35 26.56 -32.91
C CYS A 13 3.68 25.96 -32.41
N THR A 14 4.84 26.29 -32.99
CA THR A 14 6.13 25.80 -32.54
C THR A 14 6.62 26.48 -31.26
N LEU A 15 6.14 27.67 -30.94
CA LEU A 15 6.48 28.37 -29.69
C LEU A 15 5.72 27.83 -28.46
N ALA A 16 4.65 27.05 -28.66
CA ALA A 16 3.86 26.48 -27.60
C ALA A 16 4.43 25.14 -27.07
N SER A 17 5.52 24.65 -27.64
CA SER A 17 6.24 23.47 -27.13
C SER A 17 7.09 23.86 -25.92
N PHE A 18 6.46 24.28 -24.84
CA PHE A 18 7.11 24.29 -23.54
C PHE A 18 7.27 22.85 -23.12
N ALA A 19 8.47 22.29 -23.31
CA ALA A 19 8.86 21.10 -22.59
C ALA A 19 8.61 21.38 -21.11
N GLN A 20 7.74 20.60 -20.49
CA GLN A 20 7.53 20.69 -19.06
C GLN A 20 8.91 20.57 -18.41
N SER A 21 9.38 21.66 -17.83
CA SER A 21 10.60 21.64 -17.03
C SER A 21 10.30 20.81 -15.79
N GLY A 22 10.56 19.50 -15.90
CA GLY A 22 10.51 18.62 -14.74
C GLY A 22 11.44 19.19 -13.66
N LYS A 23 11.02 19.10 -12.41
CA LYS A 23 11.85 19.49 -11.26
C LYS A 23 13.21 18.77 -11.38
N PRO A 24 14.37 19.48 -11.41
CA PRO A 24 15.66 18.82 -11.48
C PRO A 24 15.85 17.94 -10.24
N LEU A 25 16.30 16.70 -10.45
CA LEU A 25 16.60 15.78 -9.37
C LEU A 25 17.76 16.32 -8.54
N ASN A 26 17.54 16.52 -7.26
CA ASN A 26 18.54 16.94 -6.29
C ASN A 26 18.93 15.74 -5.41
N LEU A 27 20.22 15.54 -5.21
CA LEU A 27 20.76 14.47 -4.37
C LEU A 27 20.17 14.50 -2.94
N LYS A 28 19.96 15.70 -2.38
CA LYS A 28 19.36 15.86 -1.07
C LYS A 28 17.93 15.31 -1.01
N GLU A 29 17.13 15.52 -2.03
CA GLU A 29 15.73 15.03 -2.11
C GLU A 29 15.69 13.51 -2.29
N ILE A 30 16.65 12.95 -3.04
CA ILE A 30 16.78 11.50 -3.20
C ILE A 30 17.12 10.84 -1.85
N VAL A 31 18.11 11.39 -1.14
CA VAL A 31 18.55 10.84 0.15
C VAL A 31 17.53 11.08 1.27
N SER A 32 16.74 12.16 1.22
CA SER A 32 15.69 12.43 2.20
C SER A 32 14.49 11.49 2.08
N GLY A 33 14.38 10.70 1.01
CA GLY A 33 13.28 9.78 0.78
C GLY A 33 12.03 10.43 0.18
N GLU A 34 12.11 11.65 -0.34
CA GLU A 34 10.98 12.36 -0.98
C GLU A 34 10.40 11.57 -2.17
N PHE A 35 11.24 10.76 -2.83
CA PHE A 35 10.82 9.93 -3.97
C PHE A 35 10.53 8.48 -3.62
N ILE A 36 10.50 8.13 -2.33
CA ILE A 36 10.12 6.77 -1.93
C ILE A 36 8.62 6.59 -2.24
N PRO A 37 8.25 5.67 -3.14
CA PRO A 37 6.85 5.43 -3.44
C PRO A 37 6.14 4.95 -2.18
N GLN A 38 5.01 5.55 -1.87
CA GLN A 38 4.12 5.04 -0.83
C GLN A 38 3.47 3.77 -1.36
N GLY A 39 4.05 2.62 -1.02
CA GLY A 39 3.50 1.33 -1.35
C GLY A 39 2.49 0.87 -0.30
N ILE A 40 1.54 0.08 -0.72
CA ILE A 40 0.69 -0.66 0.21
C ILE A 40 1.51 -1.87 0.67
N SER A 41 1.83 -1.94 1.96
CA SER A 41 2.53 -3.08 2.56
C SER A 41 1.58 -3.93 3.40
N GLY A 42 1.90 -5.22 3.56
CA GLY A 42 1.14 -6.09 4.46
C GLY A 42 -0.25 -6.49 3.95
N VAL A 43 -0.47 -6.44 2.64
CA VAL A 43 -1.71 -6.93 2.01
C VAL A 43 -1.72 -8.45 2.00
N ILE A 44 -2.73 -9.05 2.62
CA ILE A 44 -2.93 -10.49 2.64
C ILE A 44 -4.26 -10.80 1.96
N PRO A 45 -4.28 -11.63 0.90
CA PRO A 45 -5.51 -12.06 0.26
C PRO A 45 -6.38 -12.85 1.23
N ILE A 46 -7.69 -12.66 1.14
CA ILE A 46 -8.66 -13.47 1.89
C ILE A 46 -9.03 -14.66 1.02
N PRO A 47 -8.82 -15.90 1.48
CA PRO A 47 -9.14 -17.09 0.69
C PRO A 47 -10.63 -17.12 0.28
N GLY A 48 -10.88 -17.33 -1.02
CA GLY A 48 -12.24 -17.36 -1.57
C GLY A 48 -12.88 -15.99 -1.81
N ASP A 49 -12.24 -14.88 -1.42
CA ASP A 49 -12.74 -13.52 -1.64
C ASP A 49 -11.83 -12.77 -2.63
N GLY A 50 -12.24 -12.67 -3.88
CA GLY A 50 -11.47 -11.97 -4.91
C GLY A 50 -11.65 -10.44 -4.93
N GLU A 51 -12.56 -9.89 -4.13
CA GLU A 51 -12.88 -8.47 -4.12
C GLU A 51 -12.24 -7.71 -2.95
N HIS A 52 -11.76 -8.44 -1.95
CA HIS A 52 -11.21 -7.85 -0.74
C HIS A 52 -9.85 -8.42 -0.37
N TYR A 53 -9.14 -7.65 0.42
CA TYR A 53 -7.90 -8.04 1.07
C TYR A 53 -7.96 -7.68 2.55
N SER A 54 -7.09 -8.28 3.33
CA SER A 54 -6.92 -7.92 4.73
C SER A 54 -5.58 -7.24 4.95
N GLN A 55 -5.53 -6.40 5.96
CA GLN A 55 -4.33 -5.71 6.39
C GLN A 55 -4.36 -5.52 7.91
N MET A 56 -3.21 -5.64 8.53
CA MET A 56 -3.03 -5.31 9.95
C MET A 56 -2.96 -3.79 10.11
N ASN A 57 -3.57 -3.26 11.16
CA ASN A 57 -3.45 -1.84 11.49
C ASN A 57 -2.03 -1.49 11.99
N VAL A 58 -1.72 -0.19 12.01
CA VAL A 58 -0.40 0.33 12.41
C VAL A 58 -0.03 -0.06 13.85
N ASP A 59 -1.03 -0.12 14.74
CA ASP A 59 -0.85 -0.44 16.16
C ASP A 59 -0.68 -1.94 16.41
N LYS A 60 -0.82 -2.77 15.38
CA LYS A 60 -0.74 -4.25 15.45
C LYS A 60 -1.77 -4.87 16.39
N THR A 61 -2.97 -4.32 16.42
CA THR A 61 -4.06 -4.75 17.31
C THR A 61 -5.27 -5.27 16.57
N GLN A 62 -5.41 -4.93 15.28
CA GLN A 62 -6.58 -5.25 14.48
C GLN A 62 -6.19 -5.77 13.10
N ILE A 63 -7.02 -6.66 12.56
CA ILE A 63 -7.02 -7.10 11.16
C ILE A 63 -8.25 -6.52 10.51
N ILE A 64 -8.06 -5.72 9.49
CA ILE A 64 -9.12 -4.97 8.81
C ILE A 64 -9.25 -5.46 7.37
N LYS A 65 -10.48 -5.69 6.94
CA LYS A 65 -10.84 -6.02 5.57
C LYS A 65 -11.01 -4.75 4.75
N TYR A 66 -10.38 -4.71 3.59
CA TYR A 66 -10.42 -3.60 2.65
C TYR A 66 -10.94 -4.06 1.29
N SER A 67 -11.60 -3.18 0.57
CA SER A 67 -12.01 -3.44 -0.81
C SER A 67 -10.89 -3.07 -1.80
N PHE A 68 -10.54 -3.98 -2.72
CA PHE A 68 -9.61 -3.70 -3.81
C PHE A 68 -10.09 -2.56 -4.71
N LYS A 69 -11.41 -2.45 -4.91
CA LYS A 69 -12.00 -1.44 -5.78
C LYS A 69 -11.88 -0.02 -5.24
N THR A 70 -12.02 0.16 -3.94
CA THR A 70 -12.10 1.49 -3.32
C THR A 70 -10.92 1.83 -2.43
N GLY A 71 -10.12 0.83 -2.00
CA GLY A 71 -9.07 0.99 -1.01
C GLY A 71 -9.59 1.35 0.38
N LYS A 72 -10.89 1.30 0.61
CA LYS A 72 -11.50 1.68 1.89
C LYS A 72 -11.71 0.47 2.79
N PRO A 73 -11.65 0.67 4.12
CA PRO A 73 -11.99 -0.38 5.07
C PRO A 73 -13.48 -0.72 4.96
N VAL A 74 -13.78 -2.00 5.05
CA VAL A 74 -15.12 -2.57 4.96
C VAL A 74 -15.56 -3.13 6.31
N GLU A 75 -14.68 -3.89 6.96
CA GLU A 75 -14.99 -4.64 8.16
C GLU A 75 -13.73 -4.89 9.00
N VAL A 76 -13.88 -5.01 10.32
CA VAL A 76 -12.83 -5.49 11.22
C VAL A 76 -13.01 -6.99 11.40
N LEU A 77 -12.05 -7.77 10.88
CA LEU A 77 -12.08 -9.24 10.96
C LEU A 77 -11.64 -9.76 12.33
N PHE A 78 -10.73 -9.06 12.96
CA PHE A 78 -10.20 -9.41 14.28
C PHE A 78 -9.77 -8.16 15.03
N ASP A 79 -10.05 -8.12 16.33
CA ASP A 79 -9.62 -7.06 17.24
C ASP A 79 -9.18 -7.69 18.56
N ALA A 80 -7.90 -7.54 18.90
CA ALA A 80 -7.32 -8.09 20.12
C ALA A 80 -7.92 -7.49 21.42
N ALA A 81 -8.51 -6.27 21.35
CA ALA A 81 -9.12 -5.63 22.50
C ALA A 81 -10.50 -6.20 22.84
N THR A 82 -11.23 -6.69 21.84
CA THR A 82 -12.61 -7.17 21.98
C THR A 82 -12.72 -8.69 21.86
N ALA A 83 -11.64 -9.36 21.39
CA ALA A 83 -11.64 -10.80 21.24
C ALA A 83 -11.73 -11.50 22.61
N ARG A 84 -12.64 -12.45 22.70
CA ARG A 84 -12.88 -13.20 23.92
C ARG A 84 -11.69 -14.06 24.27
N GLU A 85 -11.23 -14.00 25.55
CA GLU A 85 -10.11 -14.79 26.07
C GLU A 85 -8.79 -14.59 25.28
N CYS A 86 -8.59 -13.41 24.68
CA CYS A 86 -7.36 -13.11 23.96
C CYS A 86 -6.22 -12.84 24.96
N PRO A 87 -5.14 -13.68 24.98
CA PRO A 87 -4.05 -13.52 25.94
C PRO A 87 -3.07 -12.39 25.57
N PHE A 88 -3.17 -11.83 24.39
CA PHE A 88 -2.27 -10.79 23.88
C PHE A 88 -3.03 -9.53 23.48
N LYS A 89 -2.33 -8.40 23.50
CA LYS A 89 -2.86 -7.10 23.07
C LYS A 89 -2.39 -6.69 21.68
N LYS A 90 -1.24 -7.22 21.25
CA LYS A 90 -0.62 -6.96 19.96
C LYS A 90 -0.13 -8.25 19.34
N PHE A 91 -0.01 -8.27 18.02
CA PHE A 91 0.49 -9.41 17.28
C PHE A 91 1.40 -8.97 16.13
N ASP A 92 2.30 -9.84 15.72
CA ASP A 92 3.35 -9.50 14.75
C ASP A 92 2.98 -9.88 13.32
N SER A 93 2.26 -10.99 13.17
CA SER A 93 1.81 -11.46 11.87
C SER A 93 0.55 -12.32 12.01
N TYR A 94 -0.11 -12.56 10.88
CA TYR A 94 -1.25 -13.46 10.80
C TYR A 94 -1.31 -14.14 9.43
N SER A 95 -2.01 -15.26 9.36
CA SER A 95 -2.32 -15.95 8.11
C SER A 95 -3.69 -16.61 8.20
N PHE A 96 -4.35 -16.75 7.06
CA PHE A 96 -5.59 -17.50 6.95
C PHE A 96 -5.32 -18.98 6.69
N SER A 97 -6.20 -19.84 7.17
CA SER A 97 -6.28 -21.21 6.68
C SER A 97 -6.68 -21.23 5.19
N PRO A 98 -6.33 -22.28 4.43
CA PRO A 98 -6.65 -22.35 3.00
C PRO A 98 -8.14 -22.20 2.67
N ASP A 99 -9.01 -22.60 3.58
CA ASP A 99 -10.47 -22.48 3.48
C ASP A 99 -11.03 -21.15 4.01
N GLY A 100 -10.16 -20.26 4.53
CA GLY A 100 -10.55 -18.97 5.10
C GLY A 100 -11.28 -19.04 6.44
N SER A 101 -11.49 -20.24 7.00
CA SER A 101 -12.29 -20.41 8.21
C SER A 101 -11.56 -20.11 9.51
N LYS A 102 -10.24 -20.13 9.49
CA LYS A 102 -9.39 -19.94 10.66
C LYS A 102 -8.32 -18.89 10.42
N LEU A 103 -7.90 -18.26 11.48
CA LEU A 103 -6.86 -17.26 11.54
C LEU A 103 -5.74 -17.77 12.47
N LEU A 104 -4.55 -17.91 11.94
CA LEU A 104 -3.35 -18.14 12.74
C LEU A 104 -2.71 -16.78 13.04
N ILE A 105 -2.50 -16.48 14.29
CA ILE A 105 -1.90 -15.23 14.77
C ILE A 105 -0.59 -15.57 15.46
N ALA A 106 0.50 -14.89 15.08
CA ALA A 106 1.80 -15.01 15.71
C ALA A 106 2.07 -13.77 16.58
N THR A 107 2.53 -14.02 17.80
CA THR A 107 2.84 -13.00 18.79
C THR A 107 4.25 -13.21 19.33
N GLU A 108 4.86 -12.16 19.84
CA GLU A 108 6.19 -12.21 20.48
C GLU A 108 7.25 -12.90 19.62
N THR A 109 7.20 -12.68 18.30
CA THR A 109 8.11 -13.33 17.36
C THR A 109 9.57 -12.94 17.62
N THR A 110 10.39 -13.93 17.89
CA THR A 110 11.83 -13.75 18.08
C THR A 110 12.58 -14.38 16.89
N PRO A 111 13.31 -13.61 16.09
CA PRO A 111 14.07 -14.16 14.99
C PRO A 111 15.24 -15.02 15.50
N ILE A 112 15.35 -16.24 14.98
CA ILE A 112 16.47 -17.15 15.28
C ILE A 112 17.54 -17.01 14.19
N TYR A 113 17.10 -16.92 12.95
CA TYR A 113 17.96 -16.82 11.79
C TYR A 113 17.23 -16.02 10.67
N ARG A 114 17.87 -15.82 9.50
CA ARG A 114 17.34 -14.99 8.40
C ARG A 114 15.87 -15.25 8.03
N ARG A 115 15.39 -16.48 8.20
CA ARG A 115 14.02 -16.91 7.85
C ARG A 115 13.34 -17.77 8.92
N SER A 116 13.97 -17.95 10.08
CA SER A 116 13.46 -18.76 11.17
C SER A 116 13.15 -17.87 12.37
N TYR A 117 12.06 -18.14 13.03
CA TYR A 117 11.63 -17.45 14.23
C TYR A 117 10.86 -18.40 15.16
N THR A 118 10.79 -18.05 16.43
CA THR A 118 9.83 -18.58 17.41
C THR A 118 8.74 -17.56 17.66
N ALA A 119 7.53 -18.01 17.96
CA ALA A 119 6.36 -17.17 18.30
C ALA A 119 5.50 -17.89 19.33
#